data_1c19a2edc2feb0ce721ec490967aa4fd
#
_entry.id   1c19a2edc2feb0ce721ec490967aa4fd
#
_cell.length_a   1.000
_cell.length_b   1.000
_cell.length_c   1.000
_cell.angle_alpha   90.00
_cell.angle_beta   90.00
_cell.angle_gamma   90.00
#
_symmetry.space_group_name_H-M   'P 1'
#
loop_
_entity.id
_entity.type
_entity.pdbx_description
1 polymer ?
#
loop_
_entity_poly.entity_id
_entity_poly.type
_entity_poly.pdbx_seq_one_letter_code
_entity_poly.pdbx_strand_id
1 'polypeptide(L)'
;MEKMTLSCLGHTWILDLDGTILKHNGYKIDGEDSLLSGAKEFIDGLPEKDMVILLTSRTNEYKKQTIEFLKKEKIRYDYIIFNAPYGDRIVINDRKPSGLEMSKAVNVNRDS
;
A
#
# COMPACT_ATOMS: atom_id res chain seq x y z
N MET A 1 -11.67 -9.89 1.90
CA MET A 1 -10.31 -10.09 2.43
C MET A 1 -10.30 -11.23 3.43
N GLU A 2 -9.29 -12.06 3.38
CA GLU A 2 -9.16 -13.15 4.32
C GLU A 2 -8.93 -12.65 5.73
N LYS A 3 -9.36 -13.47 6.70
CA LYS A 3 -9.08 -13.17 8.11
C LYS A 3 -7.60 -13.37 8.39
N MET A 4 -7.01 -12.43 9.10
CA MET A 4 -5.65 -12.52 9.59
C MET A 4 -5.64 -12.38 11.11
N THR A 5 -4.77 -13.15 11.74
CA THR A 5 -4.52 -12.98 13.17
C THR A 5 -3.36 -12.01 13.32
N LEU A 6 -3.62 -10.88 13.95
CA LEU A 6 -2.60 -9.85 14.18
C LEU A 6 -2.30 -9.73 15.67
N SER A 7 -1.07 -9.30 15.99
CA SER A 7 -0.71 -8.99 17.36
C SER A 7 -1.46 -7.73 17.82
N CYS A 8 -1.46 -7.47 19.13
CA CYS A 8 -2.00 -6.21 19.67
C CYS A 8 -0.98 -5.07 19.62
N LEU A 9 0.21 -5.31 19.08
CA LEU A 9 1.25 -4.30 18.91
C LEU A 9 0.91 -3.38 17.73
N GLY A 10 1.66 -2.28 17.59
CA GLY A 10 1.57 -1.44 16.41
C GLY A 10 2.04 -2.20 15.17
N HIS A 11 1.45 -1.92 14.01
CA HIS A 11 1.73 -2.63 12.78
C HIS A 11 2.32 -1.71 11.72
N THR A 12 3.04 -2.31 10.77
CA THR A 12 3.51 -1.62 9.57
C THR A 12 2.76 -2.19 8.37
N TRP A 13 2.05 -1.33 7.67
CA TRP A 13 1.30 -1.68 6.47
C TRP A 13 2.10 -1.26 5.26
N ILE A 14 2.40 -2.21 4.39
CA ILE A 14 3.09 -1.93 3.12
C ILE A 14 2.07 -2.16 2.02
N LEU A 15 1.69 -1.09 1.34
CA LEU A 15 0.62 -1.10 0.36
C LEU A 15 1.17 -0.76 -1.03
N ASP A 16 0.83 -1.59 -2.00
CA ASP A 16 1.08 -1.30 -3.41
C ASP A 16 0.14 -0.18 -3.88
N LEU A 17 0.51 0.55 -4.91
CA LEU A 17 -0.34 1.61 -5.48
C LEU A 17 -1.17 1.13 -6.66
N ASP A 18 -0.53 0.84 -7.79
CA ASP A 18 -1.24 0.52 -9.02
C ASP A 18 -1.95 -0.82 -8.95
N GLY A 19 -3.27 -0.80 -9.10
CA GLY A 19 -4.09 -2.00 -9.03
C GLY A 19 -4.55 -2.36 -7.63
N THR A 20 -4.02 -1.68 -6.59
CA THR A 20 -4.37 -1.95 -5.18
C THR A 20 -5.09 -0.76 -4.55
N ILE A 21 -4.56 0.44 -4.69
CA ILE A 21 -5.14 1.69 -4.18
C ILE A 21 -5.62 2.56 -5.32
N LEU A 22 -4.82 2.63 -6.38
CA LEU A 22 -5.11 3.40 -7.58
C LEU A 22 -5.40 2.47 -8.74
N LYS A 23 -6.23 2.91 -9.68
CA LYS A 23 -6.48 2.16 -10.91
C LYS A 23 -5.15 1.89 -11.61
N HIS A 24 -4.92 0.64 -11.99
CA HIS A 24 -3.68 0.22 -12.64
C HIS A 24 -3.49 0.98 -13.96
N ASN A 25 -2.36 1.68 -14.06
CA ASN A 25 -2.02 2.52 -15.22
C ASN A 25 -3.06 3.61 -15.54
N GLY A 26 -3.91 3.99 -14.57
CA GLY A 26 -4.89 5.04 -14.78
C GLY A 26 -4.27 6.35 -15.26
N TYR A 27 -3.13 6.72 -14.70
CA TYR A 27 -2.42 7.94 -15.07
C TYR A 27 -1.91 7.91 -16.52
N LYS A 28 -1.73 6.72 -17.10
CA LYS A 28 -1.33 6.56 -18.51
C LYS A 28 -2.54 6.45 -19.44
N ILE A 29 -3.56 5.72 -19.00
CA ILE A 29 -4.74 5.42 -19.81
C ILE A 29 -5.71 6.59 -19.84
N ASP A 30 -6.02 7.15 -18.66
CA ASP A 30 -7.02 8.19 -18.48
C ASP A 30 -6.44 9.60 -18.41
N GLY A 31 -5.11 9.71 -18.38
CA GLY A 31 -4.42 11.00 -18.22
C GLY A 31 -4.33 11.45 -16.77
N GLU A 32 -4.98 10.76 -15.85
CA GLU A 32 -4.96 11.06 -14.41
C GLU A 32 -5.20 9.80 -13.60
N ASP A 33 -4.78 9.83 -12.33
CA ASP A 33 -5.04 8.76 -11.40
C ASP A 33 -6.48 8.79 -10.89
N SER A 34 -6.97 7.64 -10.43
CA SER A 34 -8.25 7.54 -9.72
C SER A 34 -8.12 6.51 -8.62
N LEU A 35 -8.82 6.76 -7.51
CA LEU A 35 -8.85 5.83 -6.38
C LEU A 35 -9.75 4.65 -6.70
N LEU A 36 -9.34 3.46 -6.28
CA LEU A 36 -10.21 2.30 -6.33
C LEU A 36 -11.22 2.38 -5.20
N SER A 37 -12.40 1.81 -5.43
CA SER A 37 -13.48 1.79 -4.46
C SER A 37 -13.04 1.16 -3.14
N GLY A 38 -13.28 1.85 -2.03
CA GLY A 38 -12.94 1.35 -0.70
C GLY A 38 -11.50 1.57 -0.26
N ALA A 39 -10.61 2.01 -1.15
CA ALA A 39 -9.20 2.17 -0.82
C ALA A 39 -8.95 3.23 0.27
N LYS A 40 -9.56 4.39 0.11
CA LYS A 40 -9.39 5.47 1.09
C LYS A 40 -9.98 5.09 2.44
N GLU A 41 -11.15 4.49 2.43
CA GLU A 41 -11.84 4.05 3.65
C GLU A 41 -11.01 3.01 4.39
N PHE A 42 -10.37 2.09 3.66
CA PHE A 42 -9.49 1.10 4.27
C PHE A 42 -8.32 1.78 4.99
N ILE A 43 -7.64 2.70 4.32
CA ILE A 43 -6.49 3.39 4.89
C ILE A 43 -6.90 4.26 6.08
N ASP A 44 -8.01 5.00 5.95
CA ASP A 44 -8.51 5.85 7.02
C ASP A 44 -8.90 5.04 8.25
N GLY A 45 -9.29 3.77 8.07
CA GLY A 45 -9.65 2.87 9.16
C GLY A 45 -8.46 2.25 9.88
N LEU A 46 -7.24 2.40 9.38
CA LEU A 46 -6.07 1.83 10.04
C LEU A 46 -5.76 2.59 11.34
N PRO A 47 -5.34 1.88 12.41
CA PRO A 47 -5.01 2.55 13.67
C PRO A 47 -3.98 3.66 13.46
N GLU A 48 -4.17 4.77 14.14
CA GLU A 48 -3.30 5.93 14.02
C GLU A 48 -1.85 5.64 14.42
N LYS A 49 -1.68 4.70 15.35
CA LYS A 49 -0.36 4.28 15.82
C LYS A 49 0.41 3.43 14.79
N ASP A 50 -0.28 2.93 13.78
CA ASP A 50 0.33 2.07 12.77
C ASP A 50 1.05 2.91 11.71
N MET A 51 2.13 2.35 11.16
CA MET A 51 2.88 2.98 10.09
C MET A 51 2.33 2.53 8.75
N VAL A 52 2.19 3.46 7.80
CA VAL A 52 1.76 3.17 6.44
C VAL A 52 2.87 3.51 5.47
N ILE A 53 3.32 2.52 4.71
CA ILE A 53 4.32 2.68 3.67
C ILE A 53 3.67 2.34 2.33
N LEU A 54 3.75 3.27 1.39
CA LEU A 54 3.32 3.02 0.02
C LEU A 54 4.55 2.60 -0.80
N LEU A 55 4.42 1.52 -1.55
CA LEU A 55 5.51 0.95 -2.33
C LEU A 55 5.09 0.85 -3.78
N THR A 56 5.80 1.50 -4.67
CA THR A 56 5.42 1.53 -6.09
C THR A 56 6.60 1.32 -7.00
N SER A 57 6.33 0.69 -8.14
CA SER A 57 7.30 0.56 -9.23
C SER A 57 7.33 1.78 -10.14
N ARG A 58 6.45 2.76 -9.89
CA ARG A 58 6.51 4.02 -10.64
C ARG A 58 7.90 4.64 -10.50
N THR A 59 8.41 5.19 -11.57
CA THR A 59 9.72 5.84 -11.56
C THR A 59 9.61 7.27 -11.05
N ASN A 60 10.75 7.88 -10.76
CA ASN A 60 10.81 9.28 -10.30
C ASN A 60 10.15 10.25 -11.27
N GLU A 61 10.03 9.89 -12.54
CA GLU A 61 9.35 10.68 -13.54
C GLU A 61 7.92 11.02 -13.15
N TYR A 62 7.25 10.09 -12.44
CA TYR A 62 5.85 10.26 -12.03
C TYR A 62 5.70 10.64 -10.56
N LYS A 63 6.80 10.89 -9.87
CA LYS A 63 6.78 11.13 -8.42
C LYS A 63 5.96 12.36 -8.05
N LYS A 64 6.19 13.48 -8.71
CA LYS A 64 5.51 14.73 -8.39
C LYS A 64 4.00 14.60 -8.55
N GLN A 65 3.54 14.11 -9.69
CA GLN A 65 2.09 13.98 -9.94
C GLN A 65 1.43 12.95 -9.01
N THR A 66 2.16 11.90 -8.65
CA THR A 66 1.65 10.88 -7.73
C THR A 66 1.43 11.48 -6.34
N ILE A 67 2.43 12.20 -5.83
CA ILE A 67 2.34 12.84 -4.51
C ILE A 67 1.24 13.90 -4.50
N GLU A 68 1.12 14.69 -5.56
CA GLU A 68 0.07 15.71 -5.67
C GLU A 68 -1.32 15.08 -5.64
N PHE A 69 -1.50 13.96 -6.36
CA PHE A 69 -2.78 13.25 -6.35
C PHE A 69 -3.12 12.71 -4.97
N LEU A 70 -2.16 12.05 -4.32
CA LEU A 70 -2.39 11.50 -2.97
C LEU A 70 -2.72 12.61 -1.96
N LYS A 71 -2.07 13.75 -2.09
CA LYS A 71 -2.37 14.91 -1.23
C LYS A 71 -3.75 15.45 -1.49
N LYS A 72 -4.13 15.59 -2.76
CA LYS A 72 -5.47 16.07 -3.15
C LYS A 72 -6.56 15.16 -2.58
N GLU A 73 -6.35 13.85 -2.63
CA GLU A 73 -7.31 12.87 -2.13
C GLU A 73 -7.17 12.61 -0.64
N LYS A 74 -6.25 13.29 0.03
CA LYS A 74 -6.01 13.19 1.48
C LYS A 74 -5.72 11.74 1.91
N ILE A 75 -4.90 11.06 1.15
CA ILE A 75 -4.47 9.70 1.49
C ILE A 75 -3.38 9.76 2.55
N ARG A 76 -3.60 9.06 3.65
CA ARG A 76 -2.64 8.96 4.74
C ARG A 76 -1.50 8.02 4.36
N TYR A 77 -0.25 8.44 4.56
CA TYR A 77 0.91 7.56 4.52
C TYR A 77 2.06 8.23 5.26
N ASP A 78 2.98 7.42 5.79
CA ASP A 78 4.17 7.93 6.47
C ASP A 78 5.36 7.96 5.52
N TYR A 79 5.46 6.98 4.63
CA TYR A 79 6.55 6.89 3.67
C TYR A 79 6.03 6.41 2.33
N ILE A 80 6.68 6.83 1.26
CA ILE A 80 6.41 6.32 -0.08
C ILE A 80 7.73 6.02 -0.77
N ILE A 81 7.86 4.83 -1.34
CA ILE A 81 9.06 4.36 -2.01
C ILE A 81 8.74 4.19 -3.50
N PHE A 82 9.48 4.91 -4.33
CA PHE A 82 9.38 4.82 -5.78
C PHE A 82 10.47 3.91 -6.35
N ASN A 83 10.36 3.56 -7.60
CA ASN A 83 11.36 2.80 -8.35
C ASN A 83 11.59 1.37 -7.82
N ALA A 84 10.62 0.77 -7.15
CA ALA A 84 10.74 -0.64 -6.77
C ALA A 84 10.77 -1.52 -8.03
N PRO A 85 11.54 -2.60 -8.04
CA PRO A 85 11.48 -3.55 -9.16
C PRO A 85 10.07 -4.08 -9.36
N TYR A 86 9.76 -4.51 -10.58
CA TYR A 86 8.43 -5.02 -10.92
C TYR A 86 8.11 -6.41 -10.37
N GLY A 87 9.10 -7.11 -9.85
CA GLY A 87 8.91 -8.47 -9.36
C GLY A 87 8.25 -8.54 -7.98
N ASP A 88 8.32 -9.71 -7.42
CA ASP A 88 7.69 -10.03 -6.14
C ASP A 88 8.21 -9.14 -5.00
N ARG A 89 7.38 -8.90 -4.01
CA ARG A 89 7.74 -8.24 -2.77
C ARG A 89 7.89 -9.31 -1.71
N ILE A 90 9.10 -9.42 -1.15
CA ILE A 90 9.45 -10.49 -0.22
C ILE A 90 9.78 -9.86 1.12
N VAL A 91 9.13 -10.32 2.19
CA VAL A 91 9.37 -9.87 3.56
C VAL A 91 9.95 -11.01 4.36
N ILE A 92 11.07 -10.76 5.02
CA ILE A 92 11.75 -11.75 5.86
C ILE A 92 11.79 -11.15 7.26
N ASN A 93 11.11 -11.80 8.20
CA ASN A 93 10.99 -11.30 9.57
C ASN A 93 11.02 -12.49 10.54
N ASP A 94 11.63 -12.31 11.68
CA ASP A 94 11.71 -13.38 12.67
C ASP A 94 10.33 -13.66 13.27
N ARG A 95 10.12 -14.92 13.64
CA ARG A 95 8.94 -15.34 14.38
C ARG A 95 9.16 -15.03 15.85
N LYS A 96 8.10 -14.65 16.56
CA LYS A 96 8.17 -14.47 18.01
C LYS A 96 8.56 -15.79 18.69
N PRO A 97 9.25 -15.76 19.85
CA PRO A 97 9.53 -16.98 20.59
C PRO A 97 8.29 -17.81 20.92
N SER A 98 7.12 -17.17 21.01
CA SER A 98 5.84 -17.85 21.22
C SER A 98 5.33 -18.60 20.01
N GLY A 99 5.96 -18.41 18.85
CA GLY A 99 5.54 -18.98 17.57
C GLY A 99 4.70 -18.05 16.72
N LEU A 100 4.37 -16.85 17.21
CA LEU A 100 3.57 -15.90 16.44
C LEU A 100 4.36 -15.39 15.23
N GLU A 101 3.76 -15.54 14.05
CA GLU A 101 4.33 -15.03 12.82
C GLU A 101 4.14 -13.51 12.73
N MET A 102 5.22 -12.79 12.46
CA MET A 102 5.23 -11.33 12.43
C MET A 102 5.19 -10.75 11.02
N SER A 103 5.27 -11.58 9.98
CA SER A 103 5.09 -11.14 8.61
C SER A 103 3.82 -11.75 8.03
N LYS A 104 3.06 -10.92 7.31
CA LYS A 104 1.81 -11.33 6.67
C LYS A 104 1.82 -10.82 5.24
N ALA A 105 1.19 -11.55 4.34
CA ALA A 105 1.04 -11.10 2.96
C ALA A 105 -0.40 -11.33 2.52
N VAL A 106 -0.98 -10.32 1.86
CA VAL A 106 -2.33 -10.39 1.31
C VAL A 106 -2.26 -10.09 -0.17
N ASN A 107 -2.75 -11.00 -1.00
CA ASN A 107 -2.80 -10.83 -2.43
C ASN A 107 -4.22 -10.46 -2.83
N VAL A 108 -4.37 -9.33 -3.50
CA VAL A 108 -5.67 -8.84 -3.97
C VAL A 108 -5.73 -8.88 -5.49
N ASN A 109 -6.92 -8.97 -6.04
CA ASN A 109 -7.08 -8.89 -7.48
C ASN A 109 -6.86 -7.46 -7.95
N ARG A 110 -6.23 -7.31 -9.13
CA ARG A 110 -5.96 -5.99 -9.70
C ARG A 110 -7.27 -5.22 -9.89
N ASP A 111 -7.27 -3.96 -9.47
CA ASP A 111 -8.40 -3.03 -9.64
C ASP A 111 -9.72 -3.48 -8.99
N SER A 112 -9.64 -4.31 -7.98
CA SER A 112 -10.86 -4.74 -7.29
C SER A 112 -11.06 -4.09 -5.93
#